data_e5da19915ec7eacbac81881121788f40
#
_entry.id   e5da19915ec7eacbac81881121788f40
#
_cell.length_a   1.000
_cell.length_b   1.000
_cell.length_c   1.000
_cell.angle_alpha   90.00
_cell.angle_beta   90.00
_cell.angle_gamma   90.00
#
_symmetry.space_group_name_H-M   'P 1'
#
loop_
_entity.id
_entity.type
_entity.pdbx_description
1 polymer ?
#
loop_
_entity_poly.entity_id
_entity_poly.type
_entity_poly.pdbx_seq_one_letter_code
_entity_poly.pdbx_strand_id
1 'polypeptide(L)'
;NAIGRRGSVRDGSTVGDASVEARARQMSTELSVATTEYLGEQWTFIDCPGSIELIQDALHALMVVDIAVVVCEPEPQKVLTLAPLLRFLDERKIPHLLFINKMDAAGASVRAMLEALQGLSTRPLVLREVPIRDGEQLTGFVDLVSERAFRWDEGKRSELIPLPDVVSDREKEARAGMLEA
;
A
#
# COMPACT_ATOMS: atom_id res chain seq x y z
N ASN A 1 -9.99 11.82 -14.50
CA ASN A 1 -10.31 11.93 -13.07
C ASN A 1 -11.55 11.10 -12.77
N ALA A 2 -11.42 10.05 -11.97
CA ALA A 2 -12.54 9.21 -11.56
C ALA A 2 -13.50 9.95 -10.59
N ILE A 3 -13.02 11.00 -9.94
CA ILE A 3 -13.77 11.85 -9.02
C ILE A 3 -13.58 13.32 -9.38
N GLY A 4 -14.65 14.12 -9.30
CA GLY A 4 -14.62 15.53 -9.66
C GLY A 4 -13.84 16.42 -8.67
N ARG A 5 -13.63 15.94 -7.43
CA ARG A 5 -12.82 16.61 -6.40
C ARG A 5 -12.18 15.59 -5.47
N ARG A 6 -11.04 15.95 -4.90
CA ARG A 6 -10.40 15.18 -3.82
C ARG A 6 -11.16 15.41 -2.51
N GLY A 7 -11.59 14.35 -1.84
CA GLY A 7 -12.18 14.40 -0.51
C GLY A 7 -11.10 14.48 0.58
N SER A 8 -11.53 14.81 1.79
CA SER A 8 -10.68 14.89 2.98
C SER A 8 -11.39 14.19 4.15
N VAL A 9 -10.66 13.37 4.89
CA VAL A 9 -11.15 12.73 6.13
C VAL A 9 -11.54 13.80 7.15
N ARG A 10 -10.73 14.84 7.28
CA ARG A 10 -10.96 15.94 8.22
C ARG A 10 -12.28 16.66 7.97
N ASP A 11 -12.65 16.82 6.69
CA ASP A 11 -13.87 17.53 6.30
C ASP A 11 -15.07 16.58 6.13
N GLY A 12 -14.89 15.28 6.40
CA GLY A 12 -15.90 14.25 6.20
C GLY A 12 -16.42 14.17 4.77
N SER A 13 -15.55 14.45 3.78
CA SER A 13 -15.91 14.58 2.36
C SER A 13 -15.29 13.51 1.47
N THR A 14 -14.78 12.43 2.07
CA THR A 14 -14.30 11.22 1.37
C THR A 14 -15.42 10.51 0.62
N VAL A 15 -15.09 9.68 -0.36
CA VAL A 15 -16.06 8.89 -1.12
C VAL A 15 -16.71 7.82 -0.22
N GLY A 16 -15.92 7.23 0.69
CA GLY A 16 -16.39 6.33 1.74
C GLY A 16 -16.73 7.09 3.03
N ASP A 17 -16.78 6.38 4.14
CA ASP A 17 -16.96 6.93 5.50
C ASP A 17 -18.18 7.89 5.62
N ALA A 18 -19.31 7.43 5.09
CA ALA A 18 -20.51 8.24 5.02
C ALA A 18 -21.28 8.31 6.35
N SER A 19 -21.06 7.33 7.25
CA SER A 19 -21.78 7.24 8.54
C SER A 19 -21.37 8.34 9.51
N VAL A 20 -22.25 8.63 10.45
CA VAL A 20 -22.00 9.60 11.53
C VAL A 20 -20.82 9.17 12.39
N GLU A 21 -20.74 7.85 12.69
CA GLU A 21 -19.66 7.25 13.44
C GLU A 21 -18.30 7.39 12.75
N ALA A 22 -18.22 7.04 11.47
CA ALA A 22 -16.99 7.14 10.71
C ALA A 22 -16.45 8.57 10.69
N ARG A 23 -17.32 9.54 10.47
CA ARG A 23 -16.98 10.97 10.49
C ARG A 23 -16.56 11.46 11.87
N ALA A 24 -17.27 11.06 12.92
CA ALA A 24 -16.93 11.43 14.29
C ALA A 24 -15.59 10.85 14.76
N ARG A 25 -15.28 9.62 14.34
CA ARG A 25 -14.02 8.94 14.67
C ARG A 25 -12.88 9.27 13.70
N GLN A 26 -13.18 9.91 12.56
CA GLN A 26 -12.24 10.15 11.46
C GLN A 26 -11.53 8.87 10.97
N MET A 27 -12.27 7.76 10.94
CA MET A 27 -11.80 6.46 10.50
C MET A 27 -12.95 5.64 9.95
N SER A 28 -12.65 4.70 9.09
CA SER A 28 -13.65 3.76 8.54
C SER A 28 -14.18 2.85 9.65
N THR A 29 -15.49 2.76 9.76
CA THR A 29 -16.21 1.90 10.70
C THR A 29 -17.09 0.86 10.02
N GLU A 30 -17.20 0.94 8.69
CA GLU A 30 -18.01 0.09 7.83
C GLU A 30 -17.32 -0.09 6.47
N LEU A 31 -17.70 -1.10 5.71
CA LEU A 31 -17.24 -1.30 4.34
C LEU A 31 -17.78 -0.19 3.44
N SER A 32 -16.91 0.34 2.60
CA SER A 32 -17.27 1.29 1.55
C SER A 32 -16.93 0.70 0.17
N VAL A 33 -17.85 0.77 -0.77
CA VAL A 33 -17.66 0.25 -2.13
C VAL A 33 -17.70 1.40 -3.13
N ALA A 34 -16.69 1.48 -3.97
CA ALA A 34 -16.60 2.47 -5.04
C ALA A 34 -16.15 1.81 -6.34
N THR A 35 -16.79 2.18 -7.44
CA THR A 35 -16.46 1.66 -8.77
C THR A 35 -16.02 2.78 -9.69
N THR A 36 -15.00 2.54 -10.50
CA THR A 36 -14.51 3.47 -11.51
C THR A 36 -14.06 2.73 -12.75
N GLU A 37 -13.96 3.44 -13.85
CA GLU A 37 -13.35 2.95 -15.09
C GLU A 37 -11.92 3.51 -15.22
N TYR A 38 -10.97 2.63 -15.51
CA TYR A 38 -9.58 3.01 -15.74
C TYR A 38 -8.96 2.10 -16.81
N LEU A 39 -8.33 2.69 -17.82
CA LEU A 39 -7.72 1.99 -18.99
C LEU A 39 -8.69 1.06 -19.73
N GLY A 40 -9.99 1.41 -19.78
CA GLY A 40 -11.02 0.62 -20.43
C GLY A 40 -11.57 -0.55 -19.61
N GLU A 41 -11.09 -0.72 -18.38
CA GLU A 41 -11.52 -1.75 -17.45
C GLU A 41 -12.31 -1.14 -16.28
N GLN A 42 -13.28 -1.90 -15.78
CA GLN A 42 -14.04 -1.51 -14.60
C GLN A 42 -13.34 -2.01 -13.33
N TRP A 43 -13.07 -1.09 -12.41
CA TRP A 43 -12.42 -1.35 -11.13
C TRP A 43 -13.40 -1.09 -9.99
N THR A 44 -13.58 -2.09 -9.14
CA THR A 44 -14.36 -1.94 -7.90
C THR A 44 -13.43 -2.04 -6.71
N PHE A 45 -13.42 -1.00 -5.89
CA PHE A 45 -12.67 -0.92 -4.64
C PHE A 45 -13.61 -1.18 -3.47
N ILE A 46 -13.22 -2.09 -2.58
CA ILE A 46 -13.88 -2.33 -1.30
C ILE A 46 -12.91 -1.84 -0.23
N ASP A 47 -13.21 -0.67 0.33
CA ASP A 47 -12.44 -0.10 1.43
C ASP A 47 -12.94 -0.68 2.74
N CYS A 48 -12.02 -1.27 3.52
CA CYS A 48 -12.33 -1.99 4.75
C CYS A 48 -11.82 -1.21 5.96
N PRO A 49 -12.55 -1.26 7.10
CA PRO A 49 -12.06 -0.69 8.34
C PRO A 49 -10.69 -1.25 8.74
N GLY A 50 -9.73 -0.38 9.09
CA GLY A 50 -8.39 -0.76 9.52
C GLY A 50 -8.28 -1.16 11.00
N SER A 51 -9.35 -1.00 11.78
CA SER A 51 -9.38 -1.39 13.19
C SER A 51 -9.44 -2.91 13.34
N ILE A 52 -8.59 -3.45 14.24
CA ILE A 52 -8.57 -4.90 14.53
C ILE A 52 -9.93 -5.40 15.08
N GLU A 53 -10.69 -4.55 15.72
CA GLU A 53 -12.03 -4.87 16.25
C GLU A 53 -13.03 -5.13 15.12
N LEU A 54 -12.78 -4.57 13.92
CA LEU A 54 -13.64 -4.70 12.75
C LEU A 54 -13.04 -5.62 11.66
N ILE A 55 -12.03 -6.41 12.01
CA ILE A 55 -11.30 -7.27 11.06
C ILE A 55 -12.24 -8.28 10.36
N GLN A 56 -13.35 -8.67 10.97
CA GLN A 56 -14.29 -9.63 10.37
C GLN A 56 -14.89 -9.10 9.06
N ASP A 57 -15.17 -7.81 8.99
CA ASP A 57 -15.69 -7.20 7.76
C ASP A 57 -14.65 -7.27 6.63
N ALA A 58 -13.38 -7.02 6.95
CA ALA A 58 -12.29 -7.19 6.00
C ALA A 58 -12.14 -8.64 5.54
N LEU A 59 -12.22 -9.62 6.45
CA LEU A 59 -12.14 -11.05 6.10
C LEU A 59 -13.29 -11.49 5.19
N HIS A 60 -14.52 -10.97 5.41
CA HIS A 60 -15.65 -11.23 4.53
C HIS A 60 -15.45 -10.61 3.13
N ALA A 61 -14.98 -9.36 3.06
CA ALA A 61 -14.68 -8.69 1.80
C ALA A 61 -13.61 -9.44 0.99
N LEU A 62 -12.58 -9.96 1.65
CA LEU A 62 -11.50 -10.72 1.02
C LEU A 62 -11.96 -12.01 0.31
N MET A 63 -13.14 -12.53 0.64
CA MET A 63 -13.68 -13.72 -0.02
C MET A 63 -14.22 -13.46 -1.43
N VAL A 64 -14.38 -12.20 -1.83
CA VAL A 64 -15.02 -11.82 -3.10
C VAL A 64 -14.14 -10.92 -3.97
N VAL A 65 -12.88 -10.67 -3.57
CA VAL A 65 -11.96 -9.81 -4.33
C VAL A 65 -10.97 -10.63 -5.14
N ASP A 66 -10.51 -10.07 -6.26
CA ASP A 66 -9.46 -10.66 -7.11
C ASP A 66 -8.07 -10.44 -6.52
N ILE A 67 -7.87 -9.31 -5.83
CA ILE A 67 -6.60 -8.93 -5.21
C ILE A 67 -6.86 -8.08 -3.97
N ALA A 68 -6.02 -8.23 -2.95
CA ALA A 68 -6.02 -7.42 -1.76
C ALA A 68 -4.85 -6.42 -1.76
N VAL A 69 -5.08 -5.21 -1.25
CA VAL A 69 -4.03 -4.24 -0.94
C VAL A 69 -4.03 -4.01 0.57
N VAL A 70 -3.01 -4.51 1.24
CA VAL A 70 -2.83 -4.34 2.69
C VAL A 70 -2.01 -3.07 2.92
N VAL A 71 -2.64 -2.05 3.47
CA VAL A 71 -1.99 -0.77 3.76
C VAL A 71 -1.49 -0.76 5.20
N CYS A 72 -0.20 -0.45 5.39
CA CYS A 72 0.40 -0.35 6.71
C CYS A 72 1.31 0.88 6.82
N GLU A 73 1.59 1.31 8.05
CA GLU A 73 2.56 2.36 8.36
C GLU A 73 3.97 1.78 8.43
N PRO A 74 5.05 2.59 8.25
CA PRO A 74 6.44 2.13 8.24
C PRO A 74 6.98 1.90 9.66
N GLU A 75 6.22 1.19 10.50
CA GLU A 75 6.52 0.91 11.90
C GLU A 75 6.61 -0.61 12.13
N PRO A 76 7.82 -1.21 12.08
CA PRO A 76 8.01 -2.66 12.21
C PRO A 76 7.36 -3.28 13.45
N GLN A 77 7.30 -2.53 14.57
CA GLN A 77 6.68 -2.99 15.82
C GLN A 77 5.15 -3.13 15.72
N LYS A 78 4.50 -2.45 14.76
CA LYS A 78 3.05 -2.53 14.56
C LYS A 78 2.63 -3.65 13.61
N VAL A 79 3.57 -4.25 12.85
CA VAL A 79 3.19 -5.25 11.83
C VAL A 79 2.58 -6.51 12.42
N LEU A 80 2.81 -6.83 13.70
CA LEU A 80 2.20 -7.98 14.38
C LEU A 80 0.67 -7.92 14.36
N THR A 81 0.07 -6.74 14.30
CA THR A 81 -1.39 -6.59 14.18
C THR A 81 -1.93 -7.11 12.84
N LEU A 82 -1.07 -7.22 11.82
CA LEU A 82 -1.41 -7.74 10.50
C LEU A 82 -1.35 -9.28 10.43
N ALA A 83 -0.80 -9.96 11.44
CA ALA A 83 -0.59 -11.41 11.41
C ALA A 83 -1.87 -12.21 11.10
N PRO A 84 -3.04 -11.93 11.70
CA PRO A 84 -4.27 -12.65 11.36
C PRO A 84 -4.69 -12.46 9.91
N LEU A 85 -4.53 -11.23 9.38
CA LEU A 85 -4.87 -10.88 8.01
C LEU A 85 -3.96 -11.57 7.01
N LEU A 86 -2.63 -11.49 7.20
CA LEU A 86 -1.65 -12.13 6.30
C LEU A 86 -1.82 -13.66 6.30
N ARG A 87 -2.04 -14.26 7.47
CA ARG A 87 -2.34 -15.69 7.56
C ARG A 87 -3.58 -16.06 6.74
N PHE A 88 -4.66 -15.30 6.86
CA PHE A 88 -5.88 -15.53 6.09
C PHE A 88 -5.64 -15.44 4.59
N LEU A 89 -4.90 -14.42 4.14
CA LEU A 89 -4.53 -14.24 2.73
C LEU A 89 -3.70 -15.40 2.20
N ASP A 90 -2.72 -15.87 2.97
CA ASP A 90 -1.86 -17.00 2.62
C ASP A 90 -2.66 -18.32 2.55
N GLU A 91 -3.47 -18.63 3.57
CA GLU A 91 -4.29 -19.85 3.66
C GLU A 91 -5.31 -19.91 2.52
N ARG A 92 -5.91 -18.77 2.16
CA ARG A 92 -6.91 -18.66 1.08
C ARG A 92 -6.28 -18.45 -0.29
N LYS A 93 -4.95 -18.30 -0.37
CA LYS A 93 -4.19 -18.04 -1.60
C LYS A 93 -4.69 -16.79 -2.35
N ILE A 94 -5.12 -15.77 -1.62
CA ILE A 94 -5.58 -14.51 -2.19
C ILE A 94 -4.34 -13.71 -2.63
N PRO A 95 -4.25 -13.32 -3.91
CA PRO A 95 -3.17 -12.42 -4.36
C PRO A 95 -3.21 -11.11 -3.57
N HIS A 96 -2.06 -10.65 -3.11
CA HIS A 96 -2.03 -9.42 -2.33
C HIS A 96 -0.77 -8.59 -2.53
N LEU A 97 -0.92 -7.29 -2.33
CA LEU A 97 0.15 -6.31 -2.29
C LEU A 97 0.23 -5.72 -0.87
N LEU A 98 1.44 -5.49 -0.40
CA LEU A 98 1.69 -4.75 0.83
C LEU A 98 2.07 -3.32 0.45
N PHE A 99 1.27 -2.35 0.86
CA PHE A 99 1.49 -0.94 0.59
C PHE A 99 1.93 -0.24 1.87
N ILE A 100 3.22 0.11 1.93
CA ILE A 100 3.80 0.83 3.07
C ILE A 100 3.53 2.32 2.85
N ASN A 101 2.54 2.84 3.56
CA ASN A 101 2.12 4.24 3.49
C ASN A 101 2.96 5.13 4.42
N LYS A 102 2.90 6.44 4.25
CA LYS A 102 3.61 7.43 5.10
C LYS A 102 5.13 7.21 5.15
N MET A 103 5.72 6.81 4.03
CA MET A 103 7.16 6.59 3.90
C MET A 103 8.00 7.89 3.99
N ASP A 104 7.34 9.03 4.04
CA ASP A 104 7.88 10.35 4.37
C ASP A 104 8.15 10.54 5.86
N ALA A 105 7.65 9.64 6.71
CA ALA A 105 7.96 9.66 8.13
C ALA A 105 9.46 9.45 8.40
N ALA A 106 10.00 10.18 9.37
CA ALA A 106 11.41 10.10 9.76
C ALA A 106 11.79 8.67 10.18
N GLY A 107 12.93 8.18 9.70
CA GLY A 107 13.46 6.86 10.07
C GLY A 107 12.77 5.67 9.39
N ALA A 108 11.83 5.89 8.47
CA ALA A 108 11.17 4.80 7.75
C ALA A 108 12.16 3.97 6.91
N SER A 109 12.24 2.67 7.17
CA SER A 109 13.12 1.73 6.49
C SER A 109 12.33 0.63 5.79
N VAL A 110 12.42 0.56 4.47
CA VAL A 110 11.79 -0.51 3.68
C VAL A 110 12.36 -1.88 4.04
N ARG A 111 13.67 -1.99 4.26
CA ARG A 111 14.32 -3.25 4.65
C ARG A 111 13.78 -3.76 5.98
N ALA A 112 13.72 -2.91 7.01
CA ALA A 112 13.19 -3.30 8.31
C ALA A 112 11.71 -3.71 8.23
N MET A 113 10.93 -3.04 7.39
CA MET A 113 9.53 -3.41 7.15
C MET A 113 9.41 -4.74 6.44
N LEU A 114 10.21 -4.99 5.39
CA LEU A 114 10.21 -6.25 4.67
C LEU A 114 10.58 -7.42 5.58
N GLU A 115 11.64 -7.28 6.39
CA GLU A 115 12.06 -8.30 7.36
C GLU A 115 10.96 -8.60 8.39
N ALA A 116 10.32 -7.56 8.93
CA ALA A 116 9.24 -7.73 9.91
C ALA A 116 7.99 -8.41 9.29
N LEU A 117 7.61 -8.01 8.08
CA LEU A 117 6.47 -8.57 7.35
C LEU A 117 6.75 -10.01 6.89
N GLN A 118 7.98 -10.31 6.43
CA GLN A 118 8.38 -11.66 6.05
C GLN A 118 8.23 -12.66 7.19
N GLY A 119 8.47 -12.23 8.43
CA GLY A 119 8.23 -13.07 9.61
C GLY A 119 6.78 -13.47 9.84
N LEU A 120 5.84 -12.82 9.17
CA LEU A 120 4.39 -13.07 9.30
C LEU A 120 3.78 -13.80 8.10
N SER A 121 4.45 -13.78 6.94
CA SER A 121 3.99 -14.44 5.72
C SER A 121 4.69 -15.77 5.52
N THR A 122 3.96 -16.77 5.06
CA THR A 122 4.49 -18.09 4.66
C THR A 122 5.05 -18.09 3.24
N ARG A 123 4.83 -17.01 2.50
CA ARG A 123 5.30 -16.82 1.13
C ARG A 123 6.46 -15.83 1.08
N PRO A 124 7.39 -15.97 0.12
CA PRO A 124 8.40 -14.96 -0.11
C PRO A 124 7.75 -13.60 -0.40
N LEU A 125 8.18 -12.57 0.33
CA LEU A 125 7.82 -11.19 0.06
C LEU A 125 8.94 -10.52 -0.71
N VAL A 126 8.61 -9.94 -1.84
CA VAL A 126 9.57 -9.26 -2.71
C VAL A 126 9.24 -7.79 -2.84
N LEU A 127 10.26 -6.95 -2.97
CA LEU A 127 10.04 -5.55 -3.26
C LEU A 127 9.55 -5.40 -4.69
N ARG A 128 8.55 -4.53 -4.86
CA ARG A 128 8.05 -4.10 -6.17
C ARG A 128 8.65 -2.75 -6.55
N GLU A 129 8.96 -1.93 -5.55
CA GLU A 129 9.48 -0.59 -5.71
C GLU A 129 10.59 -0.31 -4.70
N VAL A 130 11.60 0.45 -5.12
CA VAL A 130 12.68 0.95 -4.26
C VAL A 130 12.56 2.46 -4.15
N PRO A 131 12.46 3.04 -2.94
CA PRO A 131 12.35 4.48 -2.78
C PRO A 131 13.64 5.21 -3.14
N ILE A 132 13.48 6.34 -3.83
CA ILE A 132 14.53 7.33 -4.09
C ILE A 132 14.43 8.41 -3.02
N ARG A 133 15.53 8.66 -2.31
CA ARG A 133 15.60 9.68 -1.26
C ARG A 133 16.72 10.68 -1.54
N ASP A 134 16.43 11.93 -1.20
CA ASP A 134 17.42 12.98 -1.06
C ASP A 134 17.50 13.36 0.42
N GLY A 135 18.54 12.89 1.11
CA GLY A 135 18.60 12.89 2.57
C GLY A 135 17.45 12.07 3.18
N GLU A 136 16.64 12.71 3.99
CA GLU A 136 15.45 12.09 4.60
C GLU A 136 14.19 12.21 3.71
N GLN A 137 14.22 13.10 2.73
CA GLN A 137 13.07 13.37 1.88
C GLN A 137 12.88 12.27 0.82
N LEU A 138 11.69 11.72 0.73
CA LEU A 138 11.28 10.81 -0.33
C LEU A 138 10.98 11.63 -1.60
N THR A 139 11.71 11.39 -2.69
CA THR A 139 11.60 12.17 -3.94
C THR A 139 11.07 11.37 -5.12
N GLY A 140 11.01 10.05 -4.99
CA GLY A 140 10.56 9.18 -6.06
C GLY A 140 10.71 7.71 -5.74
N PHE A 141 10.62 6.87 -6.76
CA PHE A 141 10.79 5.42 -6.64
C PHE A 141 11.34 4.81 -7.94
N VAL A 142 11.94 3.64 -7.82
CA VAL A 142 12.31 2.77 -8.94
C VAL A 142 11.33 1.60 -8.98
N ASP A 143 10.66 1.42 -10.09
CA ASP A 143 9.84 0.25 -10.40
C ASP A 143 10.75 -0.89 -10.85
N LEU A 144 10.84 -1.96 -10.07
CA LEU A 144 11.74 -3.08 -10.30
C LEU A 144 11.33 -3.98 -11.48
N VAL A 145 10.07 -3.95 -11.89
CA VAL A 145 9.60 -4.74 -13.04
C VAL A 145 9.96 -4.06 -14.35
N SER A 146 9.71 -2.76 -14.46
CA SER A 146 10.04 -1.98 -15.66
C SER A 146 11.45 -1.41 -15.68
N GLU A 147 12.20 -1.49 -14.57
CA GLU A 147 13.53 -0.90 -14.38
C GLU A 147 13.55 0.62 -14.62
N ARG A 148 12.44 1.29 -14.29
CA ARG A 148 12.27 2.73 -14.53
C ARG A 148 12.22 3.49 -13.23
N ALA A 149 12.93 4.61 -13.19
CA ALA A 149 12.90 5.54 -12.07
C ALA A 149 11.91 6.67 -12.33
N PHE A 150 11.14 6.98 -11.31
CA PHE A 150 10.14 8.04 -11.34
C PHE A 150 10.37 9.02 -10.20
N ARG A 151 10.28 10.31 -10.52
CA ARG A 151 10.18 11.39 -9.56
C ARG A 151 8.73 11.80 -9.44
N TRP A 152 8.30 12.14 -8.25
CA TRP A 152 6.96 12.65 -8.00
C TRP A 152 6.99 13.98 -7.28
N ASP A 153 6.08 14.85 -7.70
CA ASP A 153 5.77 16.11 -7.06
C ASP A 153 4.35 16.06 -6.56
N GLU A 154 4.07 16.67 -5.44
CA GLU A 154 2.72 16.70 -4.88
C GLU A 154 1.70 17.27 -5.88
N GLY A 155 0.62 16.53 -6.10
CA GLY A 155 -0.48 16.93 -6.99
C GLY A 155 -0.19 16.83 -8.49
N LYS A 156 1.00 16.36 -8.90
CA LYS A 156 1.36 16.16 -10.30
C LYS A 156 1.47 14.67 -10.66
N ARG A 157 1.53 14.41 -11.95
CA ARG A 157 1.84 13.07 -12.46
C ARG A 157 3.32 12.80 -12.28
N SER A 158 3.67 11.56 -11.89
CA SER A 158 5.07 11.13 -11.78
C SER A 158 5.82 11.31 -13.10
N GLU A 159 7.04 11.82 -13.03
CA GLU A 159 7.92 12.07 -14.15
C GLU A 159 8.98 10.97 -14.26
N LEU A 160 9.17 10.42 -15.47
CA LEU A 160 10.23 9.47 -15.74
C LEU A 160 11.59 10.19 -15.69
N ILE A 161 12.53 9.64 -14.91
CA ILE A 161 13.88 10.19 -14.76
C ILE A 161 14.93 9.10 -15.05
N PRO A 162 16.20 9.47 -15.37
CA PRO A 162 17.31 8.53 -15.36
C PRO A 162 17.47 7.87 -13.98
N LEU A 163 17.88 6.59 -13.96
CA LEU A 163 18.14 5.89 -12.70
C LEU A 163 19.27 6.61 -11.94
N PRO A 164 19.03 7.12 -10.72
CA PRO A 164 20.08 7.78 -9.95
C PRO A 164 21.13 6.78 -9.44
N ASP A 165 22.41 7.10 -9.55
CA ASP A 165 23.52 6.25 -9.10
C ASP A 165 23.39 5.84 -7.63
N VAL A 166 22.85 6.73 -6.79
CA VAL A 166 22.67 6.50 -5.33
C VAL A 166 21.73 5.33 -5.00
N VAL A 167 20.87 4.91 -5.93
CA VAL A 167 19.95 3.78 -5.73
C VAL A 167 20.29 2.55 -6.56
N SER A 168 21.24 2.64 -7.48
CA SER A 168 21.59 1.59 -8.45
C SER A 168 21.91 0.25 -7.78
N ASP A 169 22.72 0.24 -6.72
CA ASP A 169 23.10 -1.00 -6.05
C ASP A 169 21.93 -1.62 -5.28
N ARG A 170 21.09 -0.78 -4.66
CA ARG A 170 19.87 -1.23 -3.96
C ARG A 170 18.81 -1.77 -4.93
N GLU A 171 18.71 -1.14 -6.10
CA GLU A 171 17.82 -1.61 -7.16
C GLU A 171 18.25 -3.00 -7.65
N LYS A 172 19.54 -3.20 -7.96
CA LYS A 172 20.10 -4.50 -8.40
C LYS A 172 19.89 -5.59 -7.37
N GLU A 173 20.19 -5.33 -6.09
CA GLU A 173 19.98 -6.28 -4.99
C GLU A 173 18.50 -6.67 -4.87
N ALA A 174 17.61 -5.67 -4.85
CA ALA A 174 16.17 -5.89 -4.72
C ALA A 174 15.57 -6.63 -5.93
N ARG A 175 16.06 -6.29 -7.13
CA ARG A 175 15.64 -6.98 -8.36
C ARG A 175 16.11 -8.41 -8.41
N ALA A 176 17.36 -8.70 -8.01
CA ALA A 176 17.85 -10.08 -7.92
C ALA A 176 16.96 -10.90 -6.96
N GLY A 177 16.65 -10.39 -5.77
CA GLY A 177 15.76 -11.07 -4.83
C GLY A 177 14.33 -11.26 -5.38
N MET A 178 13.82 -10.33 -6.19
CA MET A 178 12.52 -10.49 -6.84
C MET A 178 12.51 -11.58 -7.92
N LEU A 179 13.64 -11.78 -8.62
CA LEU A 179 13.75 -12.80 -9.68
C LEU A 179 14.02 -14.20 -9.15
N GLU A 180 14.54 -14.34 -7.92
CA GLU A 180 14.83 -15.60 -7.26
C GLU A 180 13.62 -16.16 -6.49
N ALA A 181 12.60 -15.35 -6.17
CA ALA A 181 11.41 -15.72 -5.39
C ALA A 181 10.30 -16.33 -6.26
#